data_45949717c222adab6e672800cf5b3c4b
#
_entry.id   45949717c222adab6e672800cf5b3c4b
#
_cell.length_a   1.000
_cell.length_b   1.000
_cell.length_c   1.000
_cell.angle_alpha   90.00
_cell.angle_beta   90.00
_cell.angle_gamma   90.00
#
_symmetry.space_group_name_H-M   'P 1'
#
loop_
_entity.id
_entity.type
_entity.pdbx_description
1 polymer ?
#
loop_
_entity_poly.entity_id
_entity_poly.type
_entity_poly.pdbx_seq_one_letter_code
_entity_poly.pdbx_strand_id
1 'polypeptide(L)'
;IVYWNTETEDVVGEKNVEGVKIFNNKTGEKSTIPVSAFFVAIGHQPNSDIFKGFLKMDEAGYIITEPGSTKTNVEGVFASGDVQDKIYRQAVTAAGTGCMAALDAERYLGEKGFH
;
A
#
# COMPACT_ATOMS: atom_id res chain seq x y z
N ILE A 1 1.68 -20.02 16.47
CA ILE A 1 0.99 -19.66 17.73
C ILE A 1 0.27 -18.35 17.50
N VAL A 2 -0.99 -18.25 17.96
CA VAL A 2 -1.77 -17.01 17.91
C VAL A 2 -1.94 -16.50 19.34
N TYR A 3 -1.57 -15.25 19.56
CA TYR A 3 -1.75 -14.57 20.84
C TYR A 3 -3.01 -13.69 20.76
N TRP A 4 -4.09 -14.12 21.39
CA TRP A 4 -5.37 -13.42 21.40
C TRP A 4 -5.38 -12.25 22.39
N ASN A 5 -6.12 -11.18 22.06
CA ASN A 5 -6.24 -9.97 22.88
C ASN A 5 -4.88 -9.34 23.21
N THR A 6 -3.95 -9.40 22.27
CA THR A 6 -2.55 -9.02 22.47
C THR A 6 -2.17 -7.91 21.51
N GLU A 7 -1.53 -6.90 22.03
CA GLU A 7 -0.99 -5.76 21.31
C GLU A 7 0.53 -5.75 21.41
N THR A 8 1.19 -5.27 20.37
CA THR A 8 2.63 -5.04 20.38
C THR A 8 2.91 -3.71 21.09
N GLU A 9 3.75 -3.74 22.10
CA GLU A 9 4.19 -2.57 22.84
C GLU A 9 5.50 -2.01 22.30
N ASP A 10 6.45 -2.89 21.97
CA ASP A 10 7.79 -2.48 21.51
C ASP A 10 8.50 -3.64 20.80
N VAL A 11 9.49 -3.30 19.97
CA VAL A 11 10.41 -4.26 19.36
C VAL A 11 11.80 -4.01 19.92
N VAL A 12 12.43 -5.04 20.50
CA VAL A 12 13.68 -4.91 21.23
C VAL A 12 14.84 -5.60 20.53
N GLY A 13 16.03 -5.06 20.74
CA GLY A 13 17.31 -5.51 20.21
C GLY A 13 18.28 -4.35 20.03
N GLU A 14 19.59 -4.62 19.98
CA GLU A 14 20.59 -3.57 19.75
C GLU A 14 20.92 -3.40 18.26
N LYS A 15 21.45 -4.44 17.61
CA LYS A 15 21.82 -4.43 16.18
C LYS A 15 20.83 -5.22 15.33
N ASN A 16 20.20 -6.21 15.92
CA ASN A 16 19.20 -7.06 15.30
C ASN A 16 17.96 -7.10 16.18
N VAL A 17 16.83 -7.51 15.61
CA VAL A 17 15.62 -7.80 16.39
C VAL A 17 15.90 -9.05 17.26
N GLU A 18 15.68 -8.92 18.55
CA GLU A 18 15.88 -9.99 19.53
C GLU A 18 14.58 -10.42 20.20
N GLY A 19 13.57 -9.54 20.19
CA GLY A 19 12.27 -9.83 20.77
C GLY A 19 11.23 -8.80 20.50
N VAL A 20 10.00 -9.15 20.83
CA VAL A 20 8.83 -8.27 20.77
C VAL A 20 8.17 -8.25 22.15
N LYS A 21 8.04 -7.05 22.72
CA LYS A 21 7.25 -6.83 23.93
C LYS A 21 5.78 -6.78 23.56
N ILE A 22 5.01 -7.60 24.22
CA ILE A 22 3.57 -7.71 24.04
C ILE A 22 2.83 -7.43 25.34
N PHE A 23 1.59 -6.96 25.16
CA PHE A 23 0.68 -6.64 26.23
C PHE A 23 -0.70 -7.26 25.96
N ASN A 24 -1.22 -8.03 26.91
CA ASN A 24 -2.58 -8.55 26.82
C ASN A 24 -3.57 -7.52 27.34
N ASN A 25 -4.42 -7.00 26.48
CA ASN A 25 -5.35 -5.91 26.79
C ASN A 25 -6.55 -6.31 27.66
N LYS A 26 -6.73 -7.63 27.96
CA LYS A 26 -7.74 -8.12 28.88
C LYS A 26 -7.19 -8.41 30.26
N THR A 27 -5.99 -8.98 30.34
CA THR A 27 -5.41 -9.39 31.63
C THR A 27 -4.43 -8.36 32.19
N GLY A 28 -3.94 -7.45 31.34
CA GLY A 28 -2.87 -6.52 31.72
C GLY A 28 -1.47 -7.16 31.75
N GLU A 29 -1.35 -8.42 31.38
CA GLU A 29 -0.09 -9.14 31.41
C GLU A 29 0.85 -8.66 30.31
N LYS A 30 2.12 -8.43 30.66
CA LYS A 30 3.20 -8.06 29.73
C LYS A 30 4.20 -9.20 29.66
N SER A 31 4.66 -9.48 28.46
CA SER A 31 5.72 -10.45 28.22
C SER A 31 6.57 -10.08 27.01
N THR A 32 7.70 -10.76 26.85
CA THR A 32 8.57 -10.59 25.68
C THR A 32 8.69 -11.93 24.96
N ILE A 33 8.41 -11.91 23.65
CA ILE A 33 8.56 -13.09 22.79
C ILE A 33 9.90 -12.97 22.08
N PRO A 34 10.82 -13.95 22.20
CA PRO A 34 12.06 -13.94 21.44
C PRO A 34 11.76 -14.20 19.96
N VAL A 35 12.20 -13.27 19.10
CA VAL A 35 12.04 -13.35 17.64
C VAL A 35 13.23 -12.69 16.96
N SER A 36 13.53 -13.12 15.74
CA SER A 36 14.61 -12.56 14.91
C SER A 36 14.11 -11.56 13.87
N ALA A 37 12.81 -11.43 13.71
CA ALA A 37 12.17 -10.46 12.82
C ALA A 37 10.76 -10.15 13.30
N PHE A 38 10.28 -8.95 12.97
CA PHE A 38 8.92 -8.52 13.25
C PHE A 38 8.30 -7.86 12.00
N PHE A 39 7.12 -8.30 11.60
CA PHE A 39 6.38 -7.78 10.46
C PHE A 39 5.05 -7.19 10.93
N VAL A 40 4.81 -5.94 10.55
CA VAL A 40 3.54 -5.25 10.83
C VAL A 40 2.59 -5.48 9.66
N ALA A 41 1.45 -6.12 9.92
CA ALA A 41 0.44 -6.45 8.90
C ALA A 41 -0.95 -5.93 9.32
N ILE A 42 -1.02 -4.66 9.76
CA ILE A 42 -2.23 -4.04 10.31
C ILE A 42 -3.03 -3.22 9.28
N GLY A 43 -2.68 -3.30 8.01
CA GLY A 43 -3.33 -2.59 6.92
C GLY A 43 -2.34 -1.92 5.98
N HIS A 44 -2.88 -1.24 4.98
CA HIS A 44 -2.11 -0.52 3.97
C HIS A 44 -2.66 0.89 3.85
N GLN A 45 -1.76 1.84 3.71
CA GLN A 45 -2.08 3.21 3.33
C GLN A 45 -1.31 3.52 2.05
N PRO A 46 -2.01 3.89 0.95
CA PRO A 46 -1.32 4.23 -0.29
C PRO A 46 -0.52 5.52 -0.13
N ASN A 47 0.64 5.59 -0.81
CA ASN A 47 1.52 6.77 -0.79
C ASN A 47 1.03 7.82 -1.80
N SER A 48 -0.20 8.28 -1.62
CA SER A 48 -0.95 9.13 -2.56
C SER A 48 -1.28 10.52 -2.02
N ASP A 49 -0.91 10.82 -0.78
CA ASP A 49 -1.26 12.09 -0.10
C ASP A 49 -0.84 13.35 -0.87
N ILE A 50 0.29 13.28 -1.61
CA ILE A 50 0.77 14.39 -2.44
C ILE A 50 -0.18 14.78 -3.58
N PHE A 51 -1.11 13.90 -3.96
CA PHE A 51 -2.09 14.12 -5.02
C PHE A 51 -3.46 14.55 -4.49
N LYS A 52 -3.64 14.70 -3.17
CA LYS A 52 -4.89 15.17 -2.58
C LYS A 52 -5.30 16.52 -3.15
N GLY A 53 -6.56 16.62 -3.58
CA GLY A 53 -7.11 17.82 -4.20
C GLY A 53 -6.86 17.96 -5.70
N PHE A 54 -5.99 17.12 -6.29
CA PHE A 54 -5.72 17.08 -7.72
C PHE A 54 -6.34 15.85 -8.39
N LEU A 55 -6.15 14.70 -7.82
CA LEU A 55 -6.71 13.44 -8.33
C LEU A 55 -7.89 12.99 -7.47
N LYS A 56 -8.87 12.35 -8.12
CA LYS A 56 -9.95 11.67 -7.40
C LYS A 56 -9.42 10.46 -6.67
N MET A 57 -9.78 10.36 -5.40
CA MET A 57 -9.40 9.27 -4.51
C MET A 57 -10.62 8.73 -3.80
N ASP A 58 -10.53 7.47 -3.36
CA ASP A 58 -11.52 6.90 -2.45
C ASP A 58 -11.25 7.34 -0.99
N GLU A 59 -12.13 6.94 -0.07
CA GLU A 59 -12.03 7.29 1.35
C GLU A 59 -10.75 6.78 2.03
N ALA A 60 -10.15 5.71 1.49
CA ALA A 60 -8.89 5.14 1.97
C ALA A 60 -7.65 5.75 1.31
N GLY A 61 -7.83 6.71 0.37
CA GLY A 61 -6.75 7.41 -0.31
C GLY A 61 -6.24 6.74 -1.59
N TYR A 62 -6.88 5.67 -2.08
CA TYR A 62 -6.50 5.06 -3.36
C TYR A 62 -6.97 5.92 -4.54
N ILE A 63 -6.10 6.09 -5.53
CA ILE A 63 -6.42 6.85 -6.73
C ILE A 63 -7.46 6.08 -7.55
N ILE A 64 -8.55 6.76 -7.93
CA ILE A 64 -9.62 6.19 -8.74
C ILE A 64 -9.27 6.33 -10.21
N THR A 65 -9.25 5.20 -10.92
CA THR A 65 -9.08 5.13 -12.37
C THR A 65 -10.41 4.81 -13.07
N GLU A 66 -10.49 5.09 -14.36
CA GLU A 66 -11.61 4.64 -15.19
C GLU A 66 -11.64 3.10 -15.25
N PRO A 67 -12.82 2.47 -15.23
CA PRO A 67 -12.93 1.02 -15.31
C PRO A 67 -12.21 0.45 -16.54
N GLY A 68 -11.32 -0.54 -16.31
CA GLY A 68 -10.58 -1.20 -17.38
C GLY A 68 -9.43 -0.37 -17.99
N SER A 69 -9.07 0.76 -17.38
CA SER A 69 -8.01 1.67 -17.82
C SER A 69 -7.18 2.13 -16.64
N THR A 70 -6.08 2.81 -16.91
CA THR A 70 -5.25 3.49 -15.90
C THR A 70 -5.46 5.00 -15.86
N LYS A 71 -6.39 5.52 -16.70
CA LYS A 71 -6.72 6.94 -16.80
C LYS A 71 -7.35 7.44 -15.50
N THR A 72 -6.85 8.60 -15.04
CA THR A 72 -7.43 9.30 -13.88
C THR A 72 -8.45 10.36 -14.33
N ASN A 73 -8.97 11.13 -13.39
CA ASN A 73 -9.82 12.28 -13.68
C ASN A 73 -9.06 13.48 -14.31
N VAL A 74 -7.74 13.41 -14.39
CA VAL A 74 -6.90 14.44 -15.00
C VAL A 74 -6.31 13.89 -16.29
N GLU A 75 -6.59 14.55 -17.40
CA GLU A 75 -6.11 14.17 -18.73
C GLU A 75 -4.58 14.08 -18.76
N GLY A 76 -4.03 13.00 -19.33
CA GLY A 76 -2.60 12.74 -19.42
C GLY A 76 -1.97 12.24 -18.11
N VAL A 77 -2.77 12.00 -17.07
CA VAL A 77 -2.31 11.41 -15.80
C VAL A 77 -2.89 10.01 -15.65
N PHE A 78 -2.01 9.05 -15.44
CA PHE A 78 -2.33 7.62 -15.32
C PHE A 78 -1.90 7.12 -13.95
N ALA A 79 -2.64 6.15 -13.38
CA ALA A 79 -2.29 5.55 -12.10
C ALA A 79 -2.25 4.02 -12.21
N SER A 80 -1.22 3.42 -11.62
CA SER A 80 -1.01 1.97 -11.64
C SER A 80 -0.37 1.49 -10.34
N GLY A 81 -0.37 0.18 -10.12
CA GLY A 81 0.22 -0.43 -8.93
C GLY A 81 -0.61 -0.18 -7.67
N ASP A 82 0.05 -0.27 -6.53
CA ASP A 82 -0.59 -0.25 -5.21
C ASP A 82 -1.34 1.06 -4.91
N VAL A 83 -0.99 2.18 -5.56
CA VAL A 83 -1.69 3.47 -5.32
C VAL A 83 -3.13 3.48 -5.84
N GLN A 84 -3.49 2.54 -6.72
CA GLN A 84 -4.86 2.38 -7.24
C GLN A 84 -5.46 0.99 -6.93
N ASP A 85 -4.62 -0.02 -6.62
CA ASP A 85 -5.06 -1.38 -6.32
C ASP A 85 -5.28 -1.58 -4.81
N LYS A 86 -6.48 -1.30 -4.35
CA LYS A 86 -6.87 -1.51 -2.95
C LYS A 86 -7.16 -2.97 -2.58
N ILE A 87 -7.20 -3.88 -3.55
CA ILE A 87 -7.66 -5.26 -3.37
C ILE A 87 -6.50 -6.23 -3.29
N TYR A 88 -5.69 -6.31 -4.34
CA TYR A 88 -4.66 -7.35 -4.49
C TYR A 88 -3.31 -6.94 -3.94
N ARG A 89 -2.80 -5.78 -4.34
CA ARG A 89 -1.49 -5.24 -3.91
C ARG A 89 -0.37 -6.28 -4.02
N GLN A 90 -0.28 -6.88 -5.19
CA GLN A 90 0.74 -7.88 -5.51
C GLN A 90 1.68 -7.36 -6.59
N ALA A 91 2.94 -7.80 -6.56
CA ALA A 91 3.93 -7.39 -7.55
C ALA A 91 3.48 -7.67 -8.99
N VAL A 92 2.82 -8.81 -9.23
CA VAL A 92 2.33 -9.18 -10.57
C VAL A 92 1.17 -8.30 -11.02
N THR A 93 0.25 -7.90 -10.13
CA THR A 93 -0.85 -6.98 -10.48
C THR A 93 -0.32 -5.56 -10.71
N ALA A 94 0.67 -5.14 -9.91
CA ALA A 94 1.35 -3.86 -10.10
C ALA A 94 2.09 -3.81 -11.45
N ALA A 95 2.80 -4.87 -11.83
CA ALA A 95 3.46 -4.98 -13.12
C ALA A 95 2.46 -4.96 -14.28
N GLY A 96 1.32 -5.66 -14.16
CA GLY A 96 0.25 -5.67 -15.16
C GLY A 96 -0.36 -4.30 -15.38
N THR A 97 -0.76 -3.63 -14.30
CA THR A 97 -1.31 -2.26 -14.40
C THR A 97 -0.25 -1.24 -14.82
N GLY A 98 1.03 -1.45 -14.47
CA GLY A 98 2.15 -0.64 -14.96
C GLY A 98 2.31 -0.73 -16.49
N CYS A 99 2.21 -1.94 -17.04
CA CYS A 99 2.18 -2.15 -18.49
C CYS A 99 0.99 -1.44 -19.14
N MET A 100 -0.21 -1.54 -18.55
CA MET A 100 -1.39 -0.82 -19.03
C MET A 100 -1.18 0.69 -19.03
N ALA A 101 -0.60 1.26 -17.97
CA ALA A 101 -0.34 2.70 -17.87
C ALA A 101 0.66 3.17 -18.92
N ALA A 102 1.69 2.38 -19.23
CA ALA A 102 2.64 2.70 -20.28
C ALA A 102 1.97 2.74 -21.67
N LEU A 103 1.11 1.77 -21.98
CA LEU A 103 0.35 1.72 -23.22
C LEU A 103 -0.68 2.87 -23.33
N ASP A 104 -1.36 3.18 -22.22
CA ASP A 104 -2.30 4.31 -22.18
C ASP A 104 -1.57 5.65 -22.40
N ALA A 105 -0.38 5.82 -21.82
CA ALA A 105 0.46 7.00 -22.01
C ALA A 105 0.99 7.10 -23.44
N GLU A 106 1.46 6.01 -24.04
CA GLU A 106 1.91 5.96 -25.44
C GLU A 106 0.80 6.38 -26.40
N ARG A 107 -0.41 5.83 -26.23
CA ARG A 107 -1.57 6.18 -27.06
C ARG A 107 -1.95 7.65 -26.91
N TYR A 108 -1.98 8.14 -25.68
CA TYR A 108 -2.26 9.55 -25.40
C TYR A 108 -1.25 10.48 -26.08
N LEU A 109 0.04 10.18 -26.00
CA LEU A 109 1.07 10.98 -26.66
C LEU A 109 0.93 10.93 -28.19
N GLY A 110 0.65 9.76 -28.76
CA GLY A 110 0.39 9.61 -30.20
C GLY A 110 -0.81 10.44 -30.67
N GLU A 111 -1.92 10.43 -29.91
CA GLU A 111 -3.10 11.26 -30.20
C GLU A 111 -2.81 12.76 -30.13
N LYS A 112 -1.88 13.19 -29.30
CA LYS A 112 -1.41 14.59 -29.20
C LYS A 112 -0.34 14.96 -30.23
N GLY A 113 0.10 14.02 -31.09
CA GLY A 113 1.08 14.26 -32.14
C GLY A 113 2.55 14.18 -31.67
N PHE A 114 2.81 13.62 -30.52
CA PHE A 114 4.15 13.30 -30.03
C PHE A 114 4.53 11.88 -30.49
N HIS A 115 5.61 11.76 -31.28
CA HIS A 115 6.11 10.50 -31.83
C HIS A 115 7.57 10.30 -31.48
#